data_6ddc68c83ed01b2591ecdacf8afa120c
#
_entry.id   6ddc68c83ed01b2591ecdacf8afa120c
#
_cell.length_a   1.000
_cell.length_b   1.000
_cell.length_c   1.000
_cell.angle_alpha   90.00
_cell.angle_beta   90.00
_cell.angle_gamma   90.00
#
_symmetry.space_group_name_H-M   'P 1'
#
loop_
_entity.id
_entity.type
_entity.pdbx_description
1 polymer ?
#
loop_
_entity_poly.entity_id
_entity_poly.type
_entity_poly.pdbx_seq_one_letter_code
_entity_poly.pdbx_strand_id
1 'polypeptide(L)'
;MRYCPRCASPLVECGIAGRARLSCPDAACGYVFWDNPLPVLAGLVERDGLVVLARNHAWPEKMFGLVTGFMERGETPEEGVAREVQEELGLVTRSASLIGIYPFQRKNEIILAYHVVAEGEIALNEELAEFRLIPPEKLRPWDFGTGLAIRDWLARRSS
;
A
#
# COMPACT_ATOMS: atom_id res chain seq x y z
N MET A 1 -10.75 -1.28 -18.69
CA MET A 1 -10.11 -2.07 -19.77
C MET A 1 -11.11 -2.21 -20.92
N ARG A 2 -10.70 -2.02 -22.20
CA ARG A 2 -11.60 -2.12 -23.37
C ARG A 2 -11.31 -3.33 -24.25
N TYR A 3 -10.07 -3.76 -24.29
CA TYR A 3 -9.59 -4.82 -25.18
C TYR A 3 -8.93 -5.94 -24.40
N CYS A 4 -9.05 -7.15 -24.93
CA CYS A 4 -8.40 -8.34 -24.38
C CYS A 4 -6.87 -8.22 -24.48
N PRO A 5 -6.10 -8.35 -23.40
CA PRO A 5 -4.63 -8.25 -23.45
C PRO A 5 -3.96 -9.46 -24.12
N ARG A 6 -4.72 -10.54 -24.40
CA ARG A 6 -4.20 -11.75 -25.07
C ARG A 6 -4.38 -11.74 -26.58
N CYS A 7 -5.52 -11.23 -27.08
CA CYS A 7 -5.86 -11.32 -28.49
C CYS A 7 -6.41 -10.01 -29.10
N ALA A 8 -6.40 -8.93 -28.32
CA ALA A 8 -6.87 -7.60 -28.71
C ALA A 8 -8.36 -7.50 -29.12
N SER A 9 -9.16 -8.55 -28.99
CA SER A 9 -10.61 -8.49 -29.22
C SER A 9 -11.28 -7.54 -28.23
N PRO A 10 -12.31 -6.79 -28.60
CA PRO A 10 -13.11 -6.01 -27.67
C PRO A 10 -13.69 -6.92 -26.57
N LEU A 11 -13.56 -6.51 -25.31
CA LEU A 11 -14.17 -7.23 -24.20
C LEU A 11 -15.66 -6.94 -24.14
N VAL A 12 -16.43 -7.96 -23.75
CA VAL A 12 -17.89 -7.90 -23.54
C VAL A 12 -18.25 -8.22 -22.11
N GLU A 13 -19.35 -7.66 -21.61
CA GLU A 13 -19.85 -7.98 -20.29
C GLU A 13 -20.60 -9.31 -20.29
N CYS A 14 -20.22 -10.21 -19.39
CA CYS A 14 -20.83 -11.52 -19.20
C CYS A 14 -21.07 -11.81 -17.72
N GLY A 15 -22.11 -12.58 -17.42
CA GLY A 15 -22.39 -13.12 -16.08
C GLY A 15 -21.44 -14.28 -15.77
N ILE A 16 -20.43 -14.06 -14.89
CA ILE A 16 -19.47 -15.09 -14.49
C ILE A 16 -19.42 -15.17 -12.96
N ALA A 17 -19.65 -16.36 -12.43
CA ALA A 17 -19.70 -16.61 -10.98
C ALA A 17 -20.65 -15.65 -10.22
N GLY A 18 -21.81 -15.37 -10.78
CA GLY A 18 -22.85 -14.51 -10.18
C GLY A 18 -22.57 -13.00 -10.23
N ARG A 19 -21.55 -12.56 -10.99
CA ARG A 19 -21.20 -11.14 -11.15
C ARG A 19 -21.03 -10.79 -12.63
N ALA A 20 -21.37 -9.55 -13.00
CA ALA A 20 -21.03 -8.98 -14.29
C ALA A 20 -19.51 -8.79 -14.38
N ARG A 21 -18.87 -9.34 -15.41
CA ARG A 21 -17.42 -9.22 -15.65
C ARG A 21 -17.15 -9.00 -17.12
N LEU A 22 -16.08 -8.27 -17.40
CA LEU A 22 -15.58 -8.15 -18.77
C LEU A 22 -14.83 -9.43 -19.15
N SER A 23 -15.19 -10.04 -20.28
CA SER A 23 -14.54 -11.23 -20.79
C SER A 23 -14.30 -11.15 -22.29
N CYS A 24 -13.35 -11.92 -22.77
CA CYS A 24 -13.11 -12.07 -24.20
C CYS A 24 -14.25 -12.88 -24.83
N PRO A 25 -14.87 -12.40 -25.92
CA PRO A 25 -15.93 -13.15 -26.62
C PRO A 25 -15.39 -14.36 -27.37
N ASP A 26 -14.09 -14.42 -27.64
CA ASP A 26 -13.44 -15.57 -28.26
C ASP A 26 -13.31 -16.71 -27.22
N ALA A 27 -14.08 -17.78 -27.42
CA ALA A 27 -14.09 -18.95 -26.55
C ALA A 27 -12.71 -19.65 -26.48
N ALA A 28 -11.90 -19.57 -27.54
CA ALA A 28 -10.55 -20.15 -27.55
C ALA A 28 -9.55 -19.34 -26.70
N CYS A 29 -9.81 -18.03 -26.51
CA CYS A 29 -8.97 -17.15 -25.70
C CYS A 29 -9.21 -17.32 -24.19
N GLY A 30 -10.47 -17.41 -23.77
CA GLY A 30 -10.89 -17.65 -22.38
C GLY A 30 -10.47 -16.58 -21.37
N TYR A 31 -10.06 -15.38 -21.79
CA TYR A 31 -9.65 -14.30 -20.88
C TYR A 31 -10.85 -13.70 -20.15
N VAL A 32 -10.71 -13.54 -18.82
CA VAL A 32 -11.68 -12.83 -17.96
C VAL A 32 -10.94 -11.75 -17.20
N PHE A 33 -11.46 -10.53 -17.21
CA PHE A 33 -11.00 -9.44 -16.35
C PHE A 33 -11.69 -9.55 -14.99
N TRP A 34 -10.95 -10.04 -14.02
CA TRP A 34 -11.46 -10.33 -12.67
C TRP A 34 -11.69 -9.08 -11.83
N ASP A 35 -10.98 -8.01 -12.14
CA ASP A 35 -11.03 -6.74 -11.42
C ASP A 35 -10.77 -6.92 -9.90
N ASN A 36 -9.77 -7.75 -9.58
CA ASN A 36 -9.38 -7.99 -8.20
C ASN A 36 -8.69 -6.75 -7.62
N PRO A 37 -8.85 -6.48 -6.31
CA PRO A 37 -8.12 -5.41 -5.64
C PRO A 37 -6.61 -5.59 -5.79
N LEU A 38 -5.90 -4.47 -6.02
CA LEU A 38 -4.45 -4.46 -6.05
C LEU A 38 -3.89 -4.49 -4.61
N PRO A 39 -2.90 -5.35 -4.30
CA PRO A 39 -2.24 -5.33 -3.02
C PRO A 39 -1.29 -4.13 -2.91
N VAL A 40 -1.52 -3.32 -1.88
CA VAL A 40 -0.68 -2.17 -1.52
C VAL A 40 -0.06 -2.43 -0.16
N LEU A 41 1.24 -2.27 -0.07
CA LEU A 41 1.98 -2.37 1.19
C LEU A 41 2.02 -0.99 1.85
N ALA A 42 1.88 -0.96 3.18
CA ALA A 42 2.00 0.26 3.95
C ALA A 42 2.91 0.02 5.15
N GLY A 43 3.96 0.83 5.27
CA GLY A 43 4.90 0.78 6.38
C GLY A 43 4.64 1.91 7.38
N LEU A 44 4.19 1.57 8.60
CA LEU A 44 4.31 2.45 9.75
C LEU A 44 5.73 2.29 10.27
N VAL A 45 6.61 3.17 9.80
CA VAL A 45 8.05 3.09 10.06
C VAL A 45 8.38 3.76 11.39
N GLU A 46 8.93 3.00 12.33
CA GLU A 46 9.47 3.48 13.59
C GLU A 46 11.00 3.49 13.53
N ARG A 47 11.60 4.67 13.73
CA ARG A 47 13.03 4.90 13.83
C ARG A 47 13.34 5.62 15.14
N ASP A 48 14.21 5.05 15.98
CA ASP A 48 14.59 5.62 17.29
C ASP A 48 13.38 5.99 18.16
N GLY A 49 12.30 5.18 18.12
CA GLY A 49 11.06 5.40 18.87
C GLY A 49 10.13 6.46 18.30
N LEU A 50 10.46 7.05 17.14
CA LEU A 50 9.64 8.04 16.44
C LEU A 50 9.06 7.45 15.17
N VAL A 51 7.82 7.80 14.85
CA VAL A 51 7.15 7.38 13.61
C VAL A 51 7.50 8.33 12.49
N VAL A 52 7.93 7.78 11.35
CA VAL A 52 8.21 8.52 10.14
C VAL A 52 6.91 8.71 9.36
N LEU A 53 6.54 9.96 9.11
CA LEU A 53 5.52 10.31 8.12
C LEU A 53 6.19 11.04 6.97
N ALA A 54 5.84 10.68 5.74
CA ALA A 54 6.42 11.27 4.54
C ALA A 54 5.34 11.97 3.70
N ARG A 55 5.76 12.92 2.88
CA ARG A 55 4.91 13.62 1.92
C ARG A 55 5.43 13.44 0.52
N ASN A 56 4.61 12.87 -0.36
CA ASN A 56 4.91 12.81 -1.78
C ASN A 56 4.79 14.20 -2.43
N HIS A 57 5.63 14.52 -3.41
CA HIS A 57 5.58 15.77 -4.16
C HIS A 57 4.22 16.09 -4.78
N ALA A 58 3.46 15.05 -5.17
CA ALA A 58 2.12 15.19 -5.74
C ALA A 58 1.03 15.52 -4.70
N TRP A 59 1.32 15.46 -3.40
CA TRP A 59 0.33 15.72 -2.35
C TRP A 59 0.35 17.17 -1.88
N PRO A 60 -0.79 17.67 -1.33
CA PRO A 60 -0.82 18.99 -0.70
C PRO A 60 0.23 19.13 0.42
N GLU A 61 0.75 20.33 0.62
CA GLU A 61 1.84 20.62 1.57
C GLU A 61 1.60 20.14 3.02
N LYS A 62 0.33 20.01 3.43
CA LYS A 62 -0.03 19.59 4.79
C LYS A 62 -0.39 18.10 4.88
N MET A 63 -0.30 17.37 3.78
CA MET A 63 -0.70 15.97 3.72
C MET A 63 0.51 15.05 3.87
N PHE A 64 0.60 14.40 5.02
CA PHE A 64 1.61 13.39 5.32
C PHE A 64 0.94 12.01 5.46
N GLY A 65 1.67 10.98 5.10
CA GLY A 65 1.19 9.60 5.16
C GLY A 65 2.29 8.61 5.55
N LEU A 66 1.92 7.35 5.62
CA LEU A 66 2.86 6.25 5.74
C LEU A 66 3.59 6.04 4.40
N VAL A 67 4.75 5.38 4.45
CA VAL A 67 5.41 4.80 3.26
C VAL A 67 4.46 3.79 2.62
N THR A 68 4.24 3.88 1.31
CA THR A 68 3.33 2.96 0.61
C THR A 68 3.81 2.66 -0.78
N GLY A 69 3.71 1.38 -1.19
CA GLY A 69 3.96 0.97 -2.55
C GLY A 69 3.19 -0.27 -2.96
N PHE A 70 3.22 -0.61 -4.22
CA PHE A 70 2.60 -1.83 -4.71
C PHE A 70 3.46 -3.05 -4.41
N MET A 71 2.78 -4.12 -4.00
CA MET A 71 3.44 -5.41 -3.89
C MET A 71 3.87 -5.89 -5.28
N GLU A 72 5.12 -6.32 -5.42
CA GLU A 72 5.67 -6.79 -6.67
C GLU A 72 5.60 -8.32 -6.81
N ARG A 73 5.77 -8.77 -8.05
CA ARG A 73 5.74 -10.19 -8.35
C ARG A 73 6.96 -10.90 -7.78
N GLY A 74 6.71 -11.92 -6.95
CA GLY A 74 7.75 -12.80 -6.44
C GLY A 74 8.32 -12.41 -5.08
N GLU A 75 7.81 -11.35 -4.47
CA GLU A 75 8.14 -10.96 -3.08
C GLU A 75 7.05 -11.37 -2.09
N THR A 76 7.41 -11.56 -0.84
CA THR A 76 6.46 -11.62 0.27
C THR A 76 6.06 -10.20 0.69
N PRO A 77 4.92 -10.00 1.39
CA PRO A 77 4.55 -8.67 1.85
C PRO A 77 5.61 -8.02 2.77
N GLU A 78 6.31 -8.81 3.58
CA GLU A 78 7.39 -8.34 4.46
C GLU A 78 8.61 -7.87 3.66
N GLU A 79 8.99 -8.60 2.61
CA GLU A 79 10.07 -8.21 1.71
C GLU A 79 9.70 -6.93 0.96
N GLY A 80 8.48 -6.84 0.46
CA GLY A 80 7.99 -5.68 -0.26
C GLY A 80 7.94 -4.42 0.60
N VAL A 81 7.42 -4.49 1.83
CA VAL A 81 7.42 -3.30 2.70
C VAL A 81 8.83 -2.88 3.10
N ALA A 82 9.76 -3.83 3.27
CA ALA A 82 11.17 -3.52 3.54
C ALA A 82 11.83 -2.84 2.33
N ARG A 83 11.53 -3.29 1.11
CA ARG A 83 11.99 -2.68 -0.14
C ARG A 83 11.48 -1.23 -0.26
N GLU A 84 10.18 -0.98 -0.06
CA GLU A 84 9.61 0.37 -0.11
C GLU A 84 10.27 1.31 0.93
N VAL A 85 10.50 0.83 2.16
CA VAL A 85 11.20 1.60 3.20
C VAL A 85 12.63 1.94 2.78
N GLN A 86 13.33 1.00 2.15
CA GLN A 86 14.68 1.23 1.65
C GLN A 86 14.68 2.20 0.46
N GLU A 87 13.75 2.05 -0.49
CA GLU A 87 13.67 2.88 -1.70
C GLU A 87 13.24 4.31 -1.39
N GLU A 88 12.24 4.50 -0.54
CA GLU A 88 11.68 5.83 -0.25
C GLU A 88 12.45 6.59 0.85
N LEU A 89 12.97 5.88 1.86
CA LEU A 89 13.59 6.50 3.03
C LEU A 89 15.10 6.20 3.18
N GLY A 90 15.66 5.27 2.42
CA GLY A 90 17.05 4.83 2.56
C GLY A 90 17.34 4.03 3.84
N LEU A 91 16.30 3.66 4.60
CA LEU A 91 16.45 2.98 5.88
C LEU A 91 16.57 1.46 5.72
N VAL A 92 17.28 0.83 6.66
CA VAL A 92 17.40 -0.64 6.74
C VAL A 92 16.36 -1.17 7.71
N THR A 93 15.44 -2.02 7.21
CA THR A 93 14.42 -2.68 8.03
C THR A 93 15.05 -3.73 8.94
N ARG A 94 14.77 -3.68 10.23
CA ARG A 94 15.16 -4.65 11.26
C ARG A 94 14.07 -5.66 11.55
N SER A 95 12.82 -5.21 11.54
CA SER A 95 11.65 -6.09 11.68
C SER A 95 10.44 -5.48 11.01
N ALA A 96 9.55 -6.34 10.51
CA ALA A 96 8.24 -5.96 9.99
C ALA A 96 7.19 -6.88 10.62
N SER A 97 6.15 -6.31 11.21
CA SER A 97 5.06 -7.03 11.87
C SER A 97 3.71 -6.54 11.35
N LEU A 98 2.86 -7.45 10.92
CA LEU A 98 1.54 -7.11 10.37
C LEU A 98 0.68 -6.40 11.42
N ILE A 99 0.22 -5.20 11.11
CA ILE A 99 -0.79 -4.47 11.90
C ILE A 99 -2.18 -4.99 11.51
N GLY A 100 -2.47 -5.03 10.22
CA GLY A 100 -3.76 -5.46 9.72
C GLY A 100 -3.89 -5.30 8.20
N ILE A 101 -5.07 -5.73 7.72
CA ILE A 101 -5.43 -5.69 6.30
C ILE A 101 -6.69 -4.83 6.17
N TYR A 102 -6.63 -3.82 5.30
CA TYR A 102 -7.67 -2.79 5.19
C TYR A 102 -8.15 -2.64 3.75
N PRO A 103 -9.47 -2.69 3.48
CA PRO A 103 -9.97 -2.41 2.15
C PRO A 103 -9.87 -0.91 1.83
N PHE A 104 -9.40 -0.57 0.63
CA PHE A 104 -9.43 0.78 0.11
C PHE A 104 -10.24 0.84 -1.19
N GLN A 105 -11.56 0.79 -1.03
CA GLN A 105 -12.52 0.63 -2.13
C GLN A 105 -12.44 1.74 -3.19
N ARG A 106 -12.08 2.98 -2.79
CA ARG A 106 -12.00 4.13 -3.72
C ARG A 106 -11.02 3.90 -4.87
N LYS A 107 -9.99 3.07 -4.66
CA LYS A 107 -8.97 2.74 -5.67
C LYS A 107 -8.98 1.27 -6.09
N ASN A 108 -9.93 0.47 -5.58
CA ASN A 108 -9.91 -0.98 -5.72
C ASN A 108 -8.58 -1.59 -5.26
N GLU A 109 -8.17 -1.24 -4.04
CA GLU A 109 -6.93 -1.68 -3.40
C GLU A 109 -7.23 -2.42 -2.09
N ILE A 110 -6.30 -3.27 -1.70
CA ILE A 110 -6.24 -3.89 -0.37
C ILE A 110 -4.90 -3.52 0.26
N ILE A 111 -4.95 -2.85 1.41
CA ILE A 111 -3.75 -2.36 2.10
C ILE A 111 -3.32 -3.39 3.13
N LEU A 112 -2.09 -3.90 2.99
CA LEU A 112 -1.40 -4.72 3.98
C LEU A 112 -0.48 -3.79 4.77
N ALA A 113 -0.87 -3.45 6.00
CA ALA A 113 -0.14 -2.48 6.82
C ALA A 113 0.76 -3.17 7.84
N TYR A 114 2.01 -2.78 7.87
CA TYR A 114 3.06 -3.31 8.74
C TYR A 114 3.61 -2.23 9.67
N HIS A 115 3.87 -2.60 10.93
CA HIS A 115 4.78 -1.87 11.79
C HIS A 115 6.20 -2.30 11.44
N VAL A 116 7.01 -1.34 11.02
CA VAL A 116 8.40 -1.56 10.57
C VAL A 116 9.34 -0.84 11.49
N VAL A 117 10.21 -1.59 12.18
CA VAL A 117 11.34 -1.01 12.92
C VAL A 117 12.50 -0.90 11.96
N ALA A 118 13.03 0.30 11.78
CA ALA A 118 14.10 0.56 10.83
C ALA A 118 15.19 1.45 11.47
N GLU A 119 16.38 1.39 10.89
CA GLU A 119 17.55 2.15 11.32
C GLU A 119 18.30 2.75 10.14
N GLY A 120 19.16 3.70 10.43
CA GLY A 120 19.98 4.40 9.45
C GLY A 120 19.66 5.88 9.38
N GLU A 121 20.27 6.56 8.44
CA GLU A 121 20.01 7.97 8.14
C GLU A 121 18.94 8.07 7.06
N ILE A 122 17.92 8.92 7.30
CA ILE A 122 16.85 9.10 6.32
C ILE A 122 17.37 9.86 5.11
N ALA A 123 17.29 9.23 3.95
CA ALA A 123 17.61 9.77 2.64
C ALA A 123 16.39 9.57 1.72
N LEU A 124 15.65 10.65 1.47
CA LEU A 124 14.45 10.60 0.63
C LEU A 124 14.81 10.37 -0.83
N ASN A 125 14.01 9.58 -1.53
CA ASN A 125 14.07 9.47 -2.99
C ASN A 125 13.42 10.68 -3.69
N GLU A 126 13.38 10.64 -5.04
CA GLU A 126 12.81 11.73 -5.85
C GLU A 126 11.28 11.89 -5.73
N GLU A 127 10.58 10.89 -5.20
CA GLU A 127 9.12 10.95 -5.04
C GLU A 127 8.69 11.71 -3.79
N LEU A 128 9.53 11.68 -2.76
CA LEU A 128 9.23 12.28 -1.47
C LEU A 128 9.83 13.68 -1.33
N ALA A 129 8.99 14.63 -0.92
CA ALA A 129 9.37 16.02 -0.75
C ALA A 129 9.95 16.34 0.63
N GLU A 130 9.39 15.72 1.67
CA GLU A 130 9.79 15.95 3.06
C GLU A 130 9.31 14.81 3.97
N PHE A 131 9.89 14.71 5.15
CA PHE A 131 9.42 13.80 6.20
C PHE A 131 9.28 14.51 7.53
N ARG A 132 8.54 13.86 8.44
CA ARG A 132 8.41 14.28 9.85
C ARG A 132 8.62 13.09 10.75
N LEU A 133 9.28 13.33 11.87
CA LEU A 133 9.42 12.38 12.96
C LEU A 133 8.41 12.74 14.05
N ILE A 134 7.46 11.85 14.29
CA ILE A 134 6.33 12.09 15.19
C ILE A 134 6.42 11.13 16.38
N PRO A 135 6.48 11.63 17.62
CA PRO A 135 6.34 10.76 18.77
C PRO A 135 4.98 10.04 18.75
N PRO A 136 4.91 8.75 19.09
CA PRO A 136 3.67 7.98 19.05
C PRO A 136 2.48 8.64 19.75
N GLU A 137 2.72 9.29 20.89
CA GLU A 137 1.69 9.98 21.68
C GLU A 137 1.13 11.24 20.99
N LYS A 138 1.85 11.77 20.00
CA LYS A 138 1.42 12.91 19.17
C LYS A 138 0.87 12.49 17.82
N LEU A 139 1.00 11.21 17.44
CA LEU A 139 0.50 10.69 16.19
C LEU A 139 -1.03 10.72 16.18
N ARG A 140 -1.61 11.23 15.10
CA ARG A 140 -3.06 11.33 14.94
C ARG A 140 -3.49 10.53 13.71
N PRO A 141 -4.31 9.46 13.89
CA PRO A 141 -4.84 8.70 12.76
C PRO A 141 -5.86 9.54 11.98
N TRP A 142 -5.95 9.25 10.69
CA TRP A 142 -7.03 9.75 9.82
C TRP A 142 -8.01 8.64 9.50
N ASP A 143 -9.23 9.00 9.04
CA ASP A 143 -10.38 8.09 9.00
C ASP A 143 -10.48 7.22 7.73
N PHE A 144 -9.42 7.09 6.94
CA PHE A 144 -9.41 6.30 5.71
C PHE A 144 -8.04 5.67 5.43
N GLY A 145 -8.04 4.62 4.61
CA GLY A 145 -6.81 3.98 4.12
C GLY A 145 -5.84 3.62 5.25
N THR A 146 -4.62 4.10 5.16
CA THR A 146 -3.54 3.80 6.11
C THR A 146 -3.75 4.38 7.51
N GLY A 147 -4.64 5.37 7.69
CA GLY A 147 -4.97 5.93 9.00
C GLY A 147 -5.63 4.92 9.94
N LEU A 148 -6.34 3.93 9.38
CA LEU A 148 -6.93 2.83 10.15
C LEU A 148 -5.84 1.97 10.81
N ALA A 149 -4.73 1.73 10.10
CA ALA A 149 -3.59 1.00 10.64
C ALA A 149 -2.91 1.75 11.79
N ILE A 150 -2.76 3.08 11.67
CA ILE A 150 -2.23 3.91 12.75
C ILE A 150 -3.09 3.78 14.00
N ARG A 151 -4.42 3.86 13.86
CA ARG A 151 -5.35 3.72 14.98
C ARG A 151 -5.20 2.37 15.69
N ASP A 152 -5.16 1.29 14.92
CA ASP A 152 -5.07 -0.06 15.47
C ASP A 152 -3.70 -0.32 16.13
N TRP A 153 -2.63 0.22 15.56
CA TRP A 153 -1.29 0.15 16.15
C TRP A 153 -1.20 0.92 17.47
N LEU A 154 -1.73 2.15 17.53
CA LEU A 154 -1.77 2.94 18.77
C LEU A 154 -2.57 2.25 19.87
N ALA A 155 -3.71 1.63 19.53
CA ALA A 155 -4.53 0.89 20.49
C ALA A 155 -3.77 -0.27 21.14
N ARG A 156 -2.95 -1.02 20.36
CA ARG A 156 -2.12 -2.12 20.88
C ARG A 156 -0.98 -1.66 21.77
N ARG A 157 -0.43 -0.46 21.55
CA ARG A 157 0.63 0.11 22.42
C ARG A 157 0.11 0.55 23.79
N SER A 158 -1.18 0.84 23.89
CA SER A 158 -1.82 1.33 25.12
C SER A 158 -2.36 0.19 26.01
N SER A 159 -2.32 -1.05 25.51
CA SER A 159 -2.75 -2.27 26.22
C SER A 159 -1.58 -2.98 26.88
#